data_077eb36fe2b57e068fa3c015cea8c115
#
_entry.id   077eb36fe2b57e068fa3c015cea8c115
#
_cell.length_a   1.000
_cell.length_b   1.000
_cell.length_c   1.000
_cell.angle_alpha   90.00
_cell.angle_beta   90.00
_cell.angle_gamma   90.00
#
_symmetry.space_group_name_H-M   'P 1'
#
loop_
_entity.id
_entity.type
_entity.pdbx_description
1 polymer ?
#
loop_
_entity_poly.entity_id
_entity_poly.type
_entity_poly.pdbx_seq_one_letter_code
_entity_poly.pdbx_strand_id
1 'polypeptide(L)'
;FSASGFLPDVLRYGATYVNYVGRSLSYILAQPERPEEKQTRLRTVFGTEASSHDRAEFARRFGVEPGESYGSSEGGVVIGRTSDTPPDALGVAGAYMDVAILDEDGRECPRAEFDADGGLANADEAIGEICNLTGAAMFEGYYRNPEATAERNIGEVYHSGDLGYRDADGFFYFAGRSGDKIRVDSENFSAGPVERILDRFPGVLVVAVYPVPDPRTGDQVMAAIQLEPGVAFDPAAFSEFCRTQPDMGTKWAPRFVRIMETMPVTATRKIATPDLRRQSWTGPGEVYVRGGAALVGGDDDDEFQPLTSALRDSVLEQYSLHGRQPTGV
;
A
#
# COMPACT_ATOMS: atom_id res chain seq x y z
N PHE A 1 6.89 -19.86 -5.15
CA PHE A 1 7.31 -18.85 -6.13
C PHE A 1 8.82 -18.62 -6.02
N SER A 2 9.49 -18.53 -7.18
CA SER A 2 10.91 -18.20 -7.28
C SER A 2 11.08 -17.15 -8.39
N ALA A 3 11.55 -15.97 -8.03
CA ALA A 3 11.79 -14.91 -8.99
C ALA A 3 12.89 -15.28 -10.01
N SER A 4 13.99 -15.87 -9.52
CA SER A 4 15.09 -16.35 -10.39
C SER A 4 14.70 -17.55 -11.25
N GLY A 5 13.73 -18.35 -10.81
CA GLY A 5 13.19 -19.49 -11.55
C GLY A 5 12.14 -19.11 -12.60
N PHE A 6 11.57 -17.89 -12.52
CA PHE A 6 10.46 -17.48 -13.39
C PHE A 6 10.79 -17.56 -14.89
N LEU A 7 11.84 -16.87 -15.33
CA LEU A 7 12.21 -16.86 -16.75
C LEU A 7 12.60 -18.25 -17.27
N PRO A 8 13.47 -19.03 -16.57
CA PRO A 8 13.74 -20.42 -16.95
C PRO A 8 12.50 -21.29 -17.12
N ASP A 9 11.54 -21.19 -16.19
CA ASP A 9 10.31 -22.00 -16.24
C ASP A 9 9.39 -21.56 -17.37
N VAL A 10 9.17 -20.26 -17.56
CA VAL A 10 8.36 -19.71 -18.66
C VAL A 10 8.91 -20.18 -20.02
N LEU A 11 10.23 -20.13 -20.21
CA LEU A 11 10.86 -20.61 -21.45
C LEU A 11 10.75 -22.13 -21.60
N ARG A 12 11.09 -22.89 -20.55
CA ARG A 12 11.07 -24.34 -20.54
C ARG A 12 9.72 -24.93 -20.88
N TYR A 13 8.67 -24.37 -20.29
CA TYR A 13 7.31 -24.88 -20.48
C TYR A 13 6.56 -24.18 -21.60
N GLY A 14 7.13 -23.15 -22.22
CA GLY A 14 6.47 -22.35 -23.25
C GLY A 14 5.18 -21.71 -22.75
N ALA A 15 5.20 -21.24 -21.50
CA ALA A 15 4.02 -20.66 -20.86
C ALA A 15 3.48 -19.47 -21.67
N THR A 16 2.15 -19.41 -21.81
CA THR A 16 1.45 -18.32 -22.52
C THR A 16 0.62 -17.45 -21.61
N TYR A 17 0.36 -17.93 -20.39
CA TYR A 17 -0.41 -17.24 -19.36
C TYR A 17 0.33 -17.30 -18.02
N VAL A 18 0.36 -16.19 -17.31
CA VAL A 18 0.86 -16.09 -15.94
C VAL A 18 -0.18 -15.39 -15.10
N ASN A 19 -0.46 -15.97 -13.93
CA ASN A 19 -1.21 -15.29 -12.88
C ASN A 19 -0.25 -14.88 -11.76
N TYR A 20 -0.38 -13.65 -11.26
CA TYR A 20 0.42 -13.15 -10.15
C TYR A 20 -0.44 -12.51 -9.06
N VAL A 21 0.09 -12.44 -7.86
CA VAL A 21 -0.52 -11.78 -6.70
C VAL A 21 0.56 -11.02 -5.95
N GLY A 22 0.20 -9.86 -5.44
CA GLY A 22 1.10 -9.03 -4.64
C GLY A 22 2.33 -8.56 -5.43
N ARG A 23 3.46 -8.46 -4.77
CA ARG A 23 4.71 -7.92 -5.32
C ARG A 23 5.51 -8.93 -6.18
N SER A 24 4.86 -9.92 -6.76
CA SER A 24 5.55 -10.94 -7.58
C SER A 24 6.30 -10.34 -8.77
N LEU A 25 5.71 -9.31 -9.41
CA LEU A 25 6.36 -8.63 -10.55
C LEU A 25 7.60 -7.88 -10.09
N SER A 26 7.55 -7.14 -8.97
CA SER A 26 8.71 -6.43 -8.40
C SER A 26 9.90 -7.36 -8.20
N TYR A 27 9.67 -8.56 -7.62
CA TYR A 27 10.74 -9.54 -7.41
C TYR A 27 11.30 -10.13 -8.71
N ILE A 28 10.46 -10.31 -9.74
CA ILE A 28 10.91 -10.75 -11.07
C ILE A 28 11.77 -9.66 -11.70
N LEU A 29 11.33 -8.42 -11.63
CA LEU A 29 12.00 -7.26 -12.21
C LEU A 29 13.32 -6.92 -11.52
N ALA A 30 13.45 -7.23 -10.23
CA ALA A 30 14.71 -7.13 -9.50
C ALA A 30 15.78 -8.14 -9.95
N GLN A 31 15.42 -9.16 -10.77
CA GLN A 31 16.41 -10.01 -11.40
C GLN A 31 17.07 -9.27 -12.58
N PRO A 32 18.36 -9.54 -12.84
CA PRO A 32 19.05 -8.96 -14.00
C PRO A 32 18.27 -9.19 -15.30
N GLU A 33 18.10 -8.13 -16.08
CA GLU A 33 17.46 -8.21 -17.40
C GLU A 33 18.24 -9.14 -18.34
N ARG A 34 17.53 -9.97 -19.07
CA ARG A 34 18.13 -10.97 -19.97
C ARG A 34 17.49 -10.90 -21.36
N PRO A 35 18.29 -11.04 -22.43
CA PRO A 35 17.77 -11.02 -23.81
C PRO A 35 16.68 -12.08 -24.08
N GLU A 36 16.72 -13.19 -23.34
CA GLU A 36 15.74 -14.28 -23.46
C GLU A 36 14.33 -13.90 -23.00
N GLU A 37 14.15 -12.81 -22.25
CA GLU A 37 12.84 -12.31 -21.84
C GLU A 37 11.95 -11.99 -23.05
N LYS A 38 12.53 -11.47 -24.11
CA LYS A 38 11.83 -11.23 -25.39
C LYS A 38 11.48 -12.49 -26.18
N GLN A 39 12.03 -13.64 -25.78
CA GLN A 39 11.78 -14.93 -26.44
C GLN A 39 10.66 -15.73 -25.79
N THR A 40 10.08 -15.20 -24.70
CA THR A 40 8.94 -15.85 -24.05
C THR A 40 7.72 -15.90 -24.98
N ARG A 41 6.85 -16.86 -24.73
CA ARG A 41 5.58 -17.02 -25.48
C ARG A 41 4.40 -16.44 -24.70
N LEU A 42 4.66 -15.59 -23.71
CA LEU A 42 3.63 -14.96 -22.90
C LEU A 42 2.70 -14.14 -23.79
N ARG A 43 1.41 -14.28 -23.56
CA ARG A 43 0.32 -13.56 -24.24
C ARG A 43 -0.55 -12.81 -23.26
N THR A 44 -0.66 -13.33 -22.05
CA THR A 44 -1.48 -12.78 -20.98
C THR A 44 -0.73 -12.91 -19.67
N VAL A 45 -0.59 -11.81 -18.98
CA VAL A 45 -0.14 -11.73 -17.62
C VAL A 45 -1.23 -11.00 -16.84
N PHE A 46 -1.76 -11.59 -15.79
CA PHE A 46 -2.93 -11.06 -15.10
C PHE A 46 -2.78 -11.27 -13.59
N GLY A 47 -3.14 -10.27 -12.82
CA GLY A 47 -3.06 -10.39 -11.37
C GLY A 47 -3.61 -9.20 -10.62
N THR A 48 -3.04 -8.99 -9.42
CA THR A 48 -3.44 -7.92 -8.51
C THR A 48 -2.23 -7.34 -7.78
N GLU A 49 -2.31 -6.05 -7.41
CA GLU A 49 -1.37 -5.37 -6.50
C GLU A 49 0.02 -5.07 -7.11
N ALA A 50 0.18 -5.04 -8.43
CA ALA A 50 1.40 -4.50 -9.03
C ALA A 50 1.33 -2.96 -9.11
N SER A 51 2.47 -2.29 -8.90
CA SER A 51 2.55 -0.85 -9.12
C SER A 51 2.44 -0.50 -10.61
N SER A 52 2.07 0.73 -10.92
CA SER A 52 2.07 1.22 -12.31
C SER A 52 3.47 1.14 -12.93
N HIS A 53 4.51 1.41 -12.13
CA HIS A 53 5.91 1.27 -12.53
C HIS A 53 6.25 -0.18 -12.90
N ASP A 54 5.95 -1.15 -12.04
CA ASP A 54 6.23 -2.57 -12.29
C ASP A 54 5.52 -3.09 -13.53
N ARG A 55 4.27 -2.67 -13.76
CA ARG A 55 3.53 -3.07 -14.96
C ARG A 55 4.19 -2.53 -16.24
N ALA A 56 4.55 -1.26 -16.23
CA ALA A 56 5.22 -0.63 -17.36
C ALA A 56 6.58 -1.28 -17.66
N GLU A 57 7.36 -1.53 -16.61
CA GLU A 57 8.68 -2.16 -16.73
C GLU A 57 8.58 -3.63 -17.19
N PHE A 58 7.60 -4.37 -16.68
CA PHE A 58 7.34 -5.74 -17.15
C PHE A 58 6.94 -5.75 -18.64
N ALA A 59 6.07 -4.84 -19.06
CA ALA A 59 5.70 -4.70 -20.47
C ALA A 59 6.93 -4.37 -21.34
N ARG A 60 7.81 -3.48 -20.87
CA ARG A 60 9.06 -3.17 -21.57
C ARG A 60 9.97 -4.39 -21.71
N ARG A 61 10.17 -5.17 -20.65
CA ARG A 61 11.09 -6.32 -20.61
C ARG A 61 10.53 -7.52 -21.36
N PHE A 62 9.29 -7.90 -21.10
CA PHE A 62 8.68 -9.14 -21.60
C PHE A 62 7.82 -8.95 -22.86
N GLY A 63 7.44 -7.71 -23.20
CA GLY A 63 6.61 -7.41 -24.37
C GLY A 63 5.14 -7.73 -24.20
N VAL A 64 4.66 -7.92 -22.96
CA VAL A 64 3.27 -8.18 -22.60
C VAL A 64 2.87 -7.27 -21.45
N GLU A 65 1.84 -6.47 -21.63
CA GLU A 65 1.33 -5.61 -20.58
C GLU A 65 0.52 -6.43 -19.56
N PRO A 66 0.86 -6.36 -18.25
CA PRO A 66 0.11 -7.01 -17.21
C PRO A 66 -1.27 -6.38 -17.04
N GLY A 67 -2.32 -7.21 -17.16
CA GLY A 67 -3.67 -6.84 -16.78
C GLY A 67 -3.89 -6.98 -15.29
N GLU A 68 -4.75 -6.14 -14.73
CA GLU A 68 -5.12 -6.19 -13.32
C GLU A 68 -6.61 -6.04 -13.10
N SER A 69 -7.07 -6.58 -11.99
CA SER A 69 -8.37 -6.28 -11.41
C SER A 69 -8.27 -6.14 -9.90
N TYR A 70 -9.14 -5.35 -9.33
CA TYR A 70 -9.40 -5.33 -7.90
C TYR A 70 -10.54 -6.29 -7.60
N GLY A 71 -10.37 -7.05 -6.54
CA GLY A 71 -11.38 -7.95 -6.01
C GLY A 71 -10.85 -8.75 -4.84
N SER A 72 -11.74 -9.49 -4.21
CA SER A 72 -11.41 -10.37 -3.09
C SER A 72 -11.89 -11.79 -3.34
N SER A 73 -11.45 -12.73 -2.51
CA SER A 73 -11.90 -14.13 -2.57
C SER A 73 -13.40 -14.28 -2.33
N GLU A 74 -13.98 -13.33 -1.64
CA GLU A 74 -15.42 -13.22 -1.39
C GLU A 74 -16.22 -12.90 -2.66
N GLY A 75 -15.59 -12.24 -3.64
CA GLY A 75 -16.25 -11.89 -4.90
C GLY A 75 -17.34 -10.83 -4.79
N GLY A 76 -17.41 -10.13 -3.65
CA GLY A 76 -18.46 -9.13 -3.39
C GLY A 76 -18.29 -7.84 -4.20
N VAL A 77 -17.06 -7.48 -4.55
CA VAL A 77 -16.73 -6.35 -5.43
C VAL A 77 -15.73 -6.80 -6.47
N VAL A 78 -15.90 -6.36 -7.72
CA VAL A 78 -14.94 -6.52 -8.81
C VAL A 78 -14.83 -5.21 -9.57
N ILE A 79 -13.60 -4.69 -9.66
CA ILE A 79 -13.25 -3.50 -10.44
C ILE A 79 -12.17 -3.91 -11.43
N GLY A 80 -12.37 -3.64 -12.71
CA GLY A 80 -11.49 -4.05 -13.79
C GLY A 80 -10.93 -2.86 -14.57
N ARG A 81 -9.71 -2.99 -15.06
CA ARG A 81 -9.08 -1.99 -15.91
C ARG A 81 -9.61 -2.08 -17.35
N THR A 82 -9.74 -0.93 -17.97
CA THR A 82 -10.02 -0.74 -19.41
C THR A 82 -8.81 -0.09 -20.07
N SER A 83 -8.84 0.08 -21.40
CA SER A 83 -7.80 0.78 -22.15
C SER A 83 -7.61 2.23 -21.68
N ASP A 84 -8.65 2.86 -21.15
CA ASP A 84 -8.67 4.27 -20.78
C ASP A 84 -8.42 4.48 -19.28
N THR A 85 -8.20 3.39 -18.51
CA THR A 85 -7.96 3.48 -17.07
C THR A 85 -6.63 4.19 -16.79
N PRO A 86 -6.65 5.26 -15.98
CA PRO A 86 -5.43 5.94 -15.54
C PRO A 86 -4.43 4.97 -14.89
N PRO A 87 -3.11 5.23 -14.95
CA PRO A 87 -2.07 4.32 -14.45
C PRO A 87 -2.31 3.83 -13.02
N ASP A 88 -2.69 4.72 -12.11
CA ASP A 88 -2.85 4.42 -10.67
C ASP A 88 -4.29 4.07 -10.25
N ALA A 89 -5.25 4.11 -11.19
CA ALA A 89 -6.62 3.71 -10.92
C ALA A 89 -6.79 2.18 -10.94
N LEU A 90 -7.70 1.67 -10.16
CA LEU A 90 -8.15 0.27 -10.18
C LEU A 90 -8.91 -0.05 -11.46
N GLY A 91 -9.66 0.93 -12.00
CA GLY A 91 -10.51 0.79 -13.16
C GLY A 91 -11.96 1.17 -12.88
N VAL A 92 -12.88 0.49 -13.55
CA VAL A 92 -14.34 0.70 -13.44
C VAL A 92 -15.02 -0.52 -12.84
N ALA A 93 -16.16 -0.31 -12.19
CA ALA A 93 -16.96 -1.41 -11.62
C ALA A 93 -17.42 -2.39 -12.70
N GLY A 94 -17.51 -3.67 -12.34
CA GLY A 94 -18.06 -4.71 -13.21
C GLY A 94 -19.53 -4.41 -13.58
N ALA A 95 -19.92 -4.73 -14.80
CA ALA A 95 -21.23 -4.38 -15.37
C ALA A 95 -22.46 -4.88 -14.58
N TYR A 96 -22.27 -5.83 -13.68
CA TYR A 96 -23.33 -6.45 -12.88
C TYR A 96 -23.32 -6.00 -11.39
N MET A 97 -22.53 -4.99 -11.07
CA MET A 97 -22.35 -4.49 -9.72
C MET A 97 -22.62 -3.00 -9.67
N ASP A 98 -23.28 -2.55 -8.62
CA ASP A 98 -23.41 -1.13 -8.30
C ASP A 98 -22.42 -0.79 -7.18
N VAL A 99 -21.21 -0.41 -7.59
CA VAL A 99 -20.12 -0.11 -6.66
C VAL A 99 -20.10 1.37 -6.34
N ALA A 100 -20.13 1.69 -5.06
CA ALA A 100 -20.05 3.04 -4.53
C ALA A 100 -18.93 3.18 -3.49
N ILE A 101 -18.55 4.41 -3.21
CA ILE A 101 -17.70 4.76 -2.09
C ILE A 101 -18.62 5.34 -1.00
N LEU A 102 -18.67 4.71 0.18
CA LEU A 102 -19.54 5.11 1.27
C LEU A 102 -18.74 5.64 2.45
N ASP A 103 -19.26 6.71 3.07
CA ASP A 103 -18.76 7.24 4.33
C ASP A 103 -19.20 6.36 5.53
N GLU A 104 -18.79 6.74 6.74
CA GLU A 104 -19.14 6.03 7.99
C GLU A 104 -20.64 6.06 8.31
N ASP A 105 -21.41 7.00 7.74
CA ASP A 105 -22.87 7.10 7.87
C ASP A 105 -23.62 6.32 6.76
N GLY A 106 -22.89 5.67 5.84
CA GLY A 106 -23.44 4.93 4.70
C GLY A 106 -23.93 5.81 3.55
N ARG A 107 -23.46 7.08 3.47
CA ARG A 107 -23.77 7.98 2.37
C ARG A 107 -22.68 7.88 1.29
N GLU A 108 -23.05 8.04 0.03
CA GLU A 108 -22.05 8.10 -1.04
C GLU A 108 -21.16 9.34 -0.90
N CYS A 109 -19.84 9.11 -0.89
CA CYS A 109 -18.83 10.15 -0.87
C CYS A 109 -18.85 10.99 -2.17
N PRO A 110 -18.48 12.27 -2.12
CA PRO A 110 -18.31 13.09 -3.33
C PRO A 110 -17.22 12.54 -4.22
N ARG A 111 -17.20 13.00 -5.48
CA ARG A 111 -16.13 12.65 -6.42
C ARG A 111 -14.82 13.24 -5.97
N ALA A 112 -13.75 12.52 -6.24
CA ALA A 112 -12.40 12.98 -6.00
C ALA A 112 -12.09 14.22 -6.86
N GLU A 113 -11.50 15.22 -6.22
CA GLU A 113 -10.98 16.42 -6.86
C GLU A 113 -9.46 16.41 -6.75
N PHE A 114 -8.77 16.64 -7.87
CA PHE A 114 -7.32 16.67 -7.91
C PHE A 114 -6.82 18.10 -8.04
N ASP A 115 -5.76 18.41 -7.32
CA ASP A 115 -5.05 19.67 -7.46
C ASP A 115 -4.17 19.71 -8.73
N ALA A 116 -3.47 20.81 -8.93
CA ALA A 116 -2.62 21.02 -10.11
C ALA A 116 -1.42 20.05 -10.17
N ASP A 117 -1.02 19.49 -9.03
CA ASP A 117 0.11 18.58 -8.89
C ASP A 117 -0.34 17.10 -8.89
N GLY A 118 -1.65 16.85 -9.04
CA GLY A 118 -2.26 15.53 -9.06
C GLY A 118 -2.56 14.95 -7.68
N GLY A 119 -2.42 15.75 -6.61
CA GLY A 119 -2.80 15.39 -5.25
C GLY A 119 -4.33 15.38 -5.08
N LEU A 120 -4.84 14.58 -4.17
CA LEU A 120 -6.27 14.52 -3.85
C LEU A 120 -6.65 15.70 -2.94
N ALA A 121 -7.30 16.71 -3.50
CA ALA A 121 -7.60 17.97 -2.83
C ALA A 121 -8.70 17.86 -1.75
N ASN A 122 -9.66 16.92 -1.92
CA ASN A 122 -10.78 16.70 -1.02
C ASN A 122 -10.74 15.32 -0.35
N ALA A 123 -9.54 14.86 0.05
CA ALA A 123 -9.31 13.51 0.56
C ALA A 123 -10.23 13.11 1.72
N ASP A 124 -10.44 14.01 2.69
CA ASP A 124 -11.27 13.76 3.89
C ASP A 124 -12.74 13.47 3.55
N GLU A 125 -13.22 14.00 2.43
CA GLU A 125 -14.62 13.86 2.01
C GLU A 125 -14.79 12.74 0.97
N ALA A 126 -13.80 12.57 0.07
CA ALA A 126 -13.90 11.66 -1.06
C ALA A 126 -13.51 10.21 -0.73
N ILE A 127 -12.70 10.00 0.34
CA ILE A 127 -12.27 8.66 0.74
C ILE A 127 -13.31 8.04 1.66
N GLY A 128 -13.83 6.87 1.24
CA GLY A 128 -14.74 6.04 2.00
C GLY A 128 -14.53 4.55 1.71
N GLU A 129 -15.40 3.71 2.20
CA GLU A 129 -15.33 2.27 1.97
C GLU A 129 -15.86 1.92 0.56
N ILE A 130 -15.16 1.04 -0.12
CA ILE A 130 -15.62 0.48 -1.40
C ILE A 130 -16.71 -0.55 -1.10
N CYS A 131 -17.95 -0.26 -1.49
CA CYS A 131 -19.12 -1.08 -1.20
C CYS A 131 -19.83 -1.49 -2.49
N ASN A 132 -20.51 -2.64 -2.45
CA ASN A 132 -21.43 -3.04 -3.51
C ASN A 132 -22.86 -2.92 -3.02
N LEU A 133 -23.62 -2.00 -3.61
CA LEU A 133 -25.01 -1.70 -3.24
C LEU A 133 -26.02 -2.78 -3.66
N THR A 134 -25.61 -3.70 -4.55
CA THR A 134 -26.42 -4.85 -4.97
C THR A 134 -26.13 -6.11 -4.16
N GLY A 135 -25.39 -5.97 -3.05
CA GLY A 135 -25.13 -7.04 -2.10
C GLY A 135 -23.87 -7.86 -2.40
N ALA A 136 -23.77 -8.98 -1.72
CA ALA A 136 -22.57 -9.80 -1.67
C ALA A 136 -22.26 -10.62 -2.94
N ALA A 137 -23.00 -10.45 -4.02
CA ALA A 137 -22.83 -11.22 -5.26
C ALA A 137 -22.71 -12.74 -5.02
N MET A 138 -21.51 -13.31 -5.09
CA MET A 138 -21.26 -14.74 -4.90
C MET A 138 -20.77 -15.11 -3.49
N PHE A 139 -20.75 -14.18 -2.55
CA PHE A 139 -20.27 -14.44 -1.20
C PHE A 139 -21.32 -15.17 -0.35
N GLU A 140 -21.12 -16.45 -0.10
CA GLU A 140 -21.98 -17.29 0.72
C GLU A 140 -21.70 -17.16 2.23
N GLY A 141 -20.69 -16.43 2.61
CA GLY A 141 -20.24 -16.24 4.01
C GLY A 141 -19.00 -17.03 4.37
N TYR A 142 -18.43 -16.71 5.53
CA TYR A 142 -17.27 -17.39 6.07
C TYR A 142 -17.63 -18.69 6.78
N TYR A 143 -16.89 -19.75 6.52
CA TYR A 143 -17.15 -21.05 7.14
C TYR A 143 -17.03 -20.98 8.67
N ARG A 144 -18.12 -21.33 9.37
CA ARG A 144 -18.24 -21.28 10.84
C ARG A 144 -17.88 -19.96 11.51
N ASN A 145 -18.03 -18.85 10.77
CA ASN A 145 -17.79 -17.49 11.30
C ASN A 145 -18.92 -16.54 10.87
N PRO A 146 -20.10 -16.65 11.49
CA PRO A 146 -21.26 -15.81 11.17
C PRO A 146 -21.04 -14.34 11.54
N GLU A 147 -20.25 -14.04 12.56
CA GLU A 147 -19.95 -12.67 12.98
C GLU A 147 -19.17 -11.93 11.88
N ALA A 148 -18.07 -12.49 11.40
CA ALA A 148 -17.33 -11.89 10.29
C ALA A 148 -18.16 -11.81 9.00
N THR A 149 -19.08 -12.75 8.79
CA THR A 149 -20.00 -12.70 7.64
C THR A 149 -20.97 -11.52 7.76
N ALA A 150 -21.51 -11.27 8.96
CA ALA A 150 -22.41 -10.15 9.23
C ALA A 150 -21.71 -8.79 9.10
N GLU A 151 -20.43 -8.70 9.46
CA GLU A 151 -19.61 -7.49 9.25
C GLU A 151 -19.46 -7.11 7.78
N ARG A 152 -19.50 -8.10 6.87
CA ARG A 152 -19.41 -7.86 5.41
C ARG A 152 -20.77 -7.58 4.76
N ASN A 153 -21.86 -7.99 5.36
CA ASN A 153 -23.20 -7.83 4.81
C ASN A 153 -24.05 -7.00 5.77
N ILE A 154 -24.10 -5.70 5.57
CA ILE A 154 -24.92 -4.78 6.38
C ILE A 154 -26.16 -4.40 5.56
N GLY A 155 -27.31 -4.98 5.91
CA GLY A 155 -28.52 -4.86 5.12
C GLY A 155 -28.36 -5.55 3.76
N GLU A 156 -28.58 -4.79 2.69
CA GLU A 156 -28.39 -5.27 1.31
C GLU A 156 -27.04 -4.87 0.70
N VAL A 157 -26.17 -4.20 1.48
CA VAL A 157 -24.88 -3.68 1.03
C VAL A 157 -23.76 -4.66 1.43
N TYR A 158 -22.89 -4.96 0.49
CA TYR A 158 -21.64 -5.67 0.79
C TYR A 158 -20.52 -4.67 1.06
N HIS A 159 -19.84 -4.83 2.19
CA HIS A 159 -18.73 -4.03 2.67
C HIS A 159 -17.40 -4.76 2.43
N SER A 160 -16.53 -4.18 1.60
CA SER A 160 -15.24 -4.80 1.26
C SER A 160 -14.21 -4.74 2.39
N GLY A 161 -14.32 -3.75 3.28
CA GLY A 161 -13.31 -3.40 4.27
C GLY A 161 -12.11 -2.65 3.65
N ASP A 162 -12.18 -2.32 2.39
CA ASP A 162 -11.16 -1.57 1.68
C ASP A 162 -11.64 -0.14 1.44
N LEU A 163 -10.75 0.83 1.65
CA LEU A 163 -10.99 2.24 1.38
C LEU A 163 -10.61 2.59 -0.05
N GLY A 164 -11.34 3.53 -0.63
CA GLY A 164 -11.09 4.04 -1.95
C GLY A 164 -11.75 5.38 -2.19
N TYR A 165 -11.56 5.90 -3.38
CA TYR A 165 -12.26 7.08 -3.88
C TYR A 165 -12.57 6.89 -5.37
N ARG A 166 -13.48 7.69 -5.90
CA ARG A 166 -13.91 7.63 -7.29
C ARG A 166 -13.85 9.01 -7.92
N ASP A 167 -13.17 9.14 -9.07
CA ASP A 167 -13.06 10.41 -9.79
C ASP A 167 -14.33 10.77 -10.58
N ALA A 168 -14.28 11.93 -11.24
CA ALA A 168 -15.38 12.46 -12.05
C ALA A 168 -15.68 11.57 -13.29
N ASP A 169 -14.68 10.88 -13.81
CA ASP A 169 -14.79 9.99 -14.96
C ASP A 169 -15.28 8.59 -14.57
N GLY A 170 -15.41 8.31 -13.26
CA GLY A 170 -15.94 7.06 -12.74
C GLY A 170 -14.89 6.00 -12.43
N PHE A 171 -13.61 6.31 -12.53
CA PHE A 171 -12.53 5.40 -12.15
C PHE A 171 -12.38 5.34 -10.64
N PHE A 172 -12.21 4.14 -10.13
CA PHE A 172 -11.95 3.87 -8.72
C PHE A 172 -10.46 3.82 -8.43
N TYR A 173 -10.09 4.27 -7.25
CA TYR A 173 -8.72 4.26 -6.72
C TYR A 173 -8.69 3.61 -5.35
N PHE A 174 -7.67 2.81 -5.09
CA PHE A 174 -7.47 2.19 -3.79
C PHE A 174 -6.79 3.17 -2.83
N ALA A 175 -7.35 3.33 -1.63
CA ALA A 175 -6.79 4.20 -0.61
C ALA A 175 -6.25 3.45 0.63
N GLY A 176 -6.41 2.12 0.69
CA GLY A 176 -5.96 1.30 1.82
C GLY A 176 -7.08 0.46 2.41
N ARG A 177 -6.90 -0.01 3.64
CA ARG A 177 -7.93 -0.76 4.38
C ARG A 177 -8.49 0.06 5.52
N SER A 178 -9.74 -0.18 5.87
CA SER A 178 -10.40 0.50 6.99
C SER A 178 -9.65 0.29 8.32
N GLY A 179 -9.01 -0.86 8.51
CA GLY A 179 -8.14 -1.16 9.65
C GLY A 179 -6.75 -0.54 9.60
N ASP A 180 -6.35 0.06 8.47
CA ASP A 180 -5.03 0.65 8.24
C ASP A 180 -5.09 2.20 8.15
N LYS A 181 -6.18 2.80 8.65
CA LYS A 181 -6.26 4.27 8.85
C LYS A 181 -5.14 4.72 9.79
N ILE A 182 -4.47 5.79 9.41
CA ILE A 182 -3.42 6.44 10.19
C ILE A 182 -3.99 7.77 10.67
N ARG A 183 -3.88 8.02 11.97
CA ARG A 183 -4.35 9.27 12.58
C ARG A 183 -3.19 10.03 13.18
N VAL A 184 -2.69 11.02 12.45
CA VAL A 184 -1.62 11.90 12.93
C VAL A 184 -2.21 13.27 13.27
N ASP A 185 -2.03 13.70 14.52
CA ASP A 185 -2.65 14.90 15.08
C ASP A 185 -4.18 14.84 14.92
N SER A 186 -4.76 15.60 14.03
CA SER A 186 -6.21 15.59 13.76
C SER A 186 -6.53 15.11 12.34
N GLU A 187 -5.53 14.73 11.56
CA GLU A 187 -5.70 14.24 10.18
C GLU A 187 -5.85 12.72 10.17
N ASN A 188 -6.84 12.25 9.42
CA ASN A 188 -7.03 10.83 9.13
C ASN A 188 -6.71 10.57 7.66
N PHE A 189 -5.86 9.60 7.40
CA PHE A 189 -5.52 9.21 6.03
C PHE A 189 -5.17 7.73 5.97
N SER A 190 -5.03 7.22 4.76
CA SER A 190 -4.73 5.81 4.51
C SER A 190 -3.28 5.62 4.11
N ALA A 191 -2.73 4.44 4.36
CA ALA A 191 -1.36 4.07 4.01
C ALA A 191 -1.08 4.09 2.50
N GLY A 192 -2.05 3.68 1.67
CA GLY A 192 -1.86 3.48 0.23
C GLY A 192 -1.35 4.70 -0.55
N PRO A 193 -1.89 5.92 -0.38
CA PRO A 193 -1.34 7.12 -1.00
C PRO A 193 0.12 7.37 -0.63
N VAL A 194 0.48 7.18 0.64
CA VAL A 194 1.86 7.35 1.12
C VAL A 194 2.77 6.28 0.53
N GLU A 195 2.34 5.02 0.47
CA GLU A 195 3.08 3.93 -0.17
C GLU A 195 3.40 4.23 -1.63
N ARG A 196 2.43 4.75 -2.41
CA ARG A 196 2.64 5.12 -3.81
C ARG A 196 3.69 6.22 -3.98
N ILE A 197 3.72 7.18 -3.06
CA ILE A 197 4.75 8.22 -3.06
C ILE A 197 6.11 7.63 -2.76
N LEU A 198 6.23 6.84 -1.70
CA LEU A 198 7.50 6.26 -1.27
C LEU A 198 8.06 5.21 -2.25
N ASP A 199 7.19 4.53 -2.99
CA ASP A 199 7.56 3.55 -4.04
C ASP A 199 8.35 4.22 -5.21
N ARG A 200 8.24 5.55 -5.35
CA ARG A 200 8.99 6.34 -6.35
C ARG A 200 10.42 6.66 -5.92
N PHE A 201 10.79 6.44 -4.65
CA PHE A 201 12.15 6.70 -4.21
C PHE A 201 13.13 5.72 -4.86
N PRO A 202 14.22 6.21 -5.49
CA PRO A 202 15.15 5.36 -6.21
C PRO A 202 15.70 4.21 -5.36
N GLY A 203 15.63 3.00 -5.89
CA GLY A 203 16.12 1.79 -5.24
C GLY A 203 15.14 1.15 -4.25
N VAL A 204 13.93 1.65 -4.09
CA VAL A 204 12.86 0.95 -3.37
C VAL A 204 12.36 -0.22 -4.20
N LEU A 205 12.43 -1.42 -3.64
CA LEU A 205 11.85 -2.63 -4.22
C LEU A 205 10.43 -2.86 -3.71
N VAL A 206 10.22 -2.67 -2.40
CA VAL A 206 8.92 -2.83 -1.74
C VAL A 206 8.84 -1.87 -0.57
N VAL A 207 7.71 -1.21 -0.41
CA VAL A 207 7.39 -0.39 0.75
C VAL A 207 6.06 -0.81 1.36
N ALA A 208 5.95 -0.72 2.68
CA ALA A 208 4.72 -0.84 3.43
C ALA A 208 4.65 0.28 4.46
N VAL A 209 3.51 0.98 4.48
CA VAL A 209 3.24 2.07 5.42
C VAL A 209 2.17 1.63 6.41
N TYR A 210 2.37 1.97 7.68
CA TYR A 210 1.45 1.57 8.75
C TYR A 210 1.55 2.53 9.94
N PRO A 211 0.46 2.63 10.74
CA PRO A 211 0.48 3.42 11.96
C PRO A 211 1.29 2.74 13.05
N VAL A 212 2.01 3.55 13.81
CA VAL A 212 2.57 3.18 15.11
C VAL A 212 2.07 4.19 16.15
N PRO A 213 1.82 3.82 17.41
CA PRO A 213 1.33 4.76 18.40
C PRO A 213 2.24 5.99 18.53
N ASP A 214 1.66 7.18 18.63
CA ASP A 214 2.39 8.38 19.06
C ASP A 214 2.53 8.38 20.59
N PRO A 215 3.62 8.90 21.18
CA PRO A 215 3.76 8.98 22.63
C PRO A 215 2.65 9.75 23.33
N ARG A 216 2.05 10.74 22.69
CA ARG A 216 1.06 11.64 23.28
C ARG A 216 -0.36 11.25 22.90
N THR A 217 -0.67 11.20 21.60
CA THR A 217 -2.03 10.92 21.10
C THR A 217 -1.98 10.46 19.64
N GLY A 218 -2.93 9.62 19.23
CA GLY A 218 -3.01 9.14 17.85
C GLY A 218 -1.83 8.26 17.45
N ASP A 219 -1.41 8.42 16.19
CA ASP A 219 -0.38 7.61 15.55
C ASP A 219 0.76 8.48 15.03
N GLN A 220 1.84 7.79 14.66
CA GLN A 220 2.90 8.26 13.78
C GLN A 220 2.96 7.36 12.54
N VAL A 221 3.38 7.93 11.43
CA VAL A 221 3.59 7.16 10.20
C VAL A 221 4.89 6.37 10.31
N MET A 222 4.83 5.09 10.04
CA MET A 222 6.01 4.24 9.90
C MET A 222 6.04 3.59 8.53
N ALA A 223 7.21 3.58 7.90
CA ALA A 223 7.47 2.86 6.66
C ALA A 223 8.47 1.72 6.88
N ALA A 224 8.13 0.51 6.42
CA ALA A 224 9.09 -0.55 6.22
C ALA A 224 9.49 -0.56 4.73
N ILE A 225 10.78 -0.54 4.45
CA ILE A 225 11.31 -0.45 3.09
C ILE A 225 12.28 -1.60 2.86
N GLN A 226 12.05 -2.36 1.80
CA GLN A 226 13.02 -3.29 1.23
C GLN A 226 13.62 -2.63 0.00
N LEU A 227 14.95 -2.54 -0.03
CA LEU A 227 15.66 -1.96 -1.15
C LEU A 227 16.05 -3.04 -2.18
N GLU A 228 16.33 -2.60 -3.40
CA GLU A 228 16.90 -3.45 -4.44
C GLU A 228 18.24 -4.05 -4.00
N PRO A 229 18.60 -5.23 -4.49
CA PRO A 229 19.87 -5.84 -4.15
C PRO A 229 21.08 -4.95 -4.46
N GLY A 230 21.90 -4.69 -3.42
CA GLY A 230 23.10 -3.87 -3.55
C GLY A 230 22.89 -2.36 -3.40
N VAL A 231 21.66 -1.91 -3.23
CA VAL A 231 21.35 -0.50 -2.92
C VAL A 231 21.44 -0.29 -1.40
N ALA A 232 22.14 0.76 -1.00
CA ALA A 232 22.19 1.22 0.40
C ALA A 232 21.17 2.35 0.61
N PHE A 233 20.56 2.38 1.79
CA PHE A 233 19.65 3.47 2.17
C PHE A 233 20.45 4.74 2.43
N ASP A 234 20.07 5.82 1.75
CA ASP A 234 20.59 7.17 2.00
C ASP A 234 19.53 8.00 2.73
N PRO A 235 19.67 8.21 4.05
CA PRO A 235 18.68 8.93 4.84
C PRO A 235 18.57 10.41 4.46
N ALA A 236 19.66 11.06 4.01
CA ALA A 236 19.61 12.46 3.59
C ALA A 236 18.85 12.60 2.26
N ALA A 237 19.14 11.75 1.28
CA ALA A 237 18.42 11.72 0.03
C ALA A 237 16.93 11.38 0.22
N PHE A 238 16.61 10.49 1.17
CA PHE A 238 15.22 10.14 1.49
C PHE A 238 14.47 11.29 2.19
N SER A 239 15.14 12.03 3.07
CA SER A 239 14.59 13.23 3.70
C SER A 239 14.23 14.29 2.66
N GLU A 240 15.16 14.57 1.75
CA GLU A 240 14.95 15.53 0.67
C GLU A 240 13.84 15.05 -0.29
N PHE A 241 13.79 13.75 -0.60
CA PHE A 241 12.72 13.18 -1.40
C PHE A 241 11.35 13.42 -0.74
N CYS A 242 11.17 13.05 0.53
CA CYS A 242 9.89 13.25 1.23
C CYS A 242 9.47 14.73 1.25
N ARG A 243 10.42 15.65 1.40
CA ARG A 243 10.17 17.10 1.45
C ARG A 243 9.77 17.70 0.12
N THR A 244 10.23 17.12 -1.00
CA THR A 244 10.07 17.69 -2.35
C THR A 244 8.92 17.07 -3.14
N GLN A 245 8.25 16.02 -2.61
CA GLN A 245 7.11 15.44 -3.33
C GLN A 245 5.89 16.36 -3.22
N PRO A 246 5.33 16.85 -4.34
CA PRO A 246 4.22 17.81 -4.32
C PRO A 246 2.93 17.21 -3.76
N ASP A 247 2.75 15.89 -3.91
CA ASP A 247 1.59 15.14 -3.45
C ASP A 247 1.78 14.51 -2.04
N MET A 248 2.87 14.84 -1.33
CA MET A 248 3.07 14.42 0.05
C MET A 248 2.28 15.33 0.99
N GLY A 249 1.24 14.80 1.60
CA GLY A 249 0.48 15.52 2.61
C GLY A 249 1.35 15.94 3.81
N THR A 250 0.97 17.04 4.48
CA THR A 250 1.78 17.67 5.56
C THR A 250 2.12 16.74 6.71
N LYS A 251 1.28 15.73 6.96
CA LYS A 251 1.43 14.74 8.05
C LYS A 251 1.77 13.32 7.54
N TRP A 252 1.99 13.16 6.24
CA TRP A 252 2.13 11.85 5.61
C TRP A 252 3.55 11.31 5.61
N ALA A 253 4.54 12.20 5.65
CA ALA A 253 5.94 11.79 5.66
C ALA A 253 6.24 10.90 6.89
N PRO A 254 6.91 9.74 6.69
CA PRO A 254 7.18 8.82 7.78
C PRO A 254 7.94 9.48 8.93
N ARG A 255 7.58 9.10 10.15
CA ARG A 255 8.36 9.43 11.35
C ARG A 255 9.46 8.41 11.57
N PHE A 256 9.16 7.15 11.29
CA PHE A 256 10.09 6.06 11.40
C PHE A 256 10.21 5.34 10.06
N VAL A 257 11.44 4.99 9.69
CA VAL A 257 11.74 4.15 8.53
C VAL A 257 12.53 2.95 9.02
N ARG A 258 12.08 1.74 8.68
CA ARG A 258 12.83 0.51 8.94
C ARG A 258 13.26 -0.12 7.62
N ILE A 259 14.56 -0.34 7.48
CA ILE A 259 15.11 -1.03 6.33
C ILE A 259 15.05 -2.53 6.60
N MET A 260 14.43 -3.25 5.68
CA MET A 260 14.19 -4.68 5.75
C MET A 260 15.03 -5.41 4.71
N GLU A 261 15.71 -6.48 5.10
CA GLU A 261 16.35 -7.39 4.14
C GLU A 261 15.29 -8.13 3.30
N THR A 262 14.20 -8.51 3.94
CA THR A 262 13.06 -9.19 3.30
C THR A 262 11.76 -8.78 3.98
N MET A 263 10.75 -8.40 3.21
CA MET A 263 9.43 -8.10 3.74
C MET A 263 8.74 -9.36 4.25
N PRO A 264 8.11 -9.31 5.44
CA PRO A 264 7.26 -10.41 5.89
C PRO A 264 6.03 -10.52 4.99
N VAL A 265 5.70 -11.74 4.58
CA VAL A 265 4.55 -12.01 3.71
C VAL A 265 3.64 -13.07 4.32
N THR A 266 2.36 -12.95 4.04
CA THR A 266 1.34 -13.94 4.38
C THR A 266 1.51 -15.22 3.53
N ALA A 267 0.76 -16.26 3.87
CA ALA A 267 0.71 -17.49 3.05
C ALA A 267 0.26 -17.21 1.60
N THR A 268 -0.53 -16.17 1.38
CA THR A 268 -1.00 -15.70 0.07
C THR A 268 -0.06 -14.72 -0.62
N ARG A 269 1.16 -14.50 -0.07
CA ARG A 269 2.20 -13.63 -0.63
C ARG A 269 1.92 -12.13 -0.58
N LYS A 270 0.94 -11.68 0.18
CA LYS A 270 0.74 -10.27 0.50
C LYS A 270 1.62 -9.87 1.67
N ILE A 271 1.99 -8.58 1.76
CA ILE A 271 2.76 -8.07 2.91
C ILE A 271 1.97 -8.30 4.20
N ALA A 272 2.63 -8.85 5.20
CA ALA A 272 2.05 -9.11 6.51
C ALA A 272 2.11 -7.84 7.39
N THR A 273 1.38 -6.79 7.01
CA THR A 273 1.33 -5.50 7.73
C THR A 273 1.00 -5.64 9.22
N PRO A 274 0.11 -6.55 9.68
CA PRO A 274 -0.11 -6.77 11.10
C PRO A 274 1.16 -7.18 11.87
N ASP A 275 2.06 -7.94 11.23
CA ASP A 275 3.33 -8.34 11.84
C ASP A 275 4.28 -7.15 11.96
N LEU A 276 4.33 -6.30 10.94
CA LEU A 276 5.11 -5.06 10.93
C LEU A 276 4.62 -4.10 12.03
N ARG A 277 3.32 -3.92 12.16
CA ARG A 277 2.70 -3.09 13.22
C ARG A 277 3.07 -3.57 14.62
N ARG A 278 2.94 -4.90 14.88
CA ARG A 278 3.32 -5.48 16.18
C ARG A 278 4.79 -5.27 16.52
N GLN A 279 5.66 -5.37 15.53
CA GLN A 279 7.09 -5.14 15.72
C GLN A 279 7.42 -3.65 15.85
N SER A 280 6.64 -2.77 15.24
CA SER A 280 6.85 -1.32 15.27
C SER A 280 8.33 -0.97 14.93
N TRP A 281 8.85 0.11 15.49
CA TRP A 281 10.25 0.50 15.38
C TRP A 281 11.19 -0.26 16.35
N THR A 282 10.64 -1.15 17.16
CA THR A 282 11.40 -2.01 18.08
C THR A 282 11.83 -3.34 17.45
N GLY A 283 11.28 -3.69 16.28
CA GLY A 283 11.60 -4.92 15.56
C GLY A 283 13.01 -4.97 14.96
N PRO A 284 13.38 -6.10 14.35
CA PRO A 284 14.71 -6.27 13.76
C PRO A 284 14.90 -5.39 12.52
N GLY A 285 16.17 -5.08 12.19
CA GLY A 285 16.56 -4.24 11.07
C GLY A 285 17.08 -2.88 11.51
N GLU A 286 17.62 -2.14 10.56
CA GLU A 286 18.05 -0.76 10.78
C GLU A 286 16.82 0.14 10.79
N VAL A 287 16.70 0.95 11.84
CA VAL A 287 15.61 1.91 11.98
C VAL A 287 16.17 3.32 11.97
N TYR A 288 15.52 4.17 11.23
CA TYR A 288 15.79 5.61 11.16
C TYR A 288 14.59 6.37 11.72
N VAL A 289 14.85 7.49 12.36
CA VAL A 289 13.83 8.38 12.92
C VAL A 289 14.07 9.80 12.46
N ARG A 290 12.99 10.52 12.18
CA ARG A 290 12.98 11.91 11.79
C ARG A 290 12.66 12.80 13.00
N GLY A 291 13.35 13.95 13.17
CA GLY A 291 13.07 14.96 14.19
C GLY A 291 13.49 14.61 15.62
N GLY A 292 14.46 13.73 15.78
CA GLY A 292 15.14 13.48 17.06
C GLY A 292 14.29 12.88 18.18
N ALA A 293 14.80 12.97 19.41
CA ALA A 293 14.23 12.31 20.61
C ALA A 293 12.89 12.90 21.06
N ALA A 294 12.65 14.18 20.81
CA ALA A 294 11.43 14.85 21.24
C ALA A 294 10.20 14.37 20.45
N LEU A 295 10.39 13.70 19.33
CA LEU A 295 9.34 13.30 18.40
C LEU A 295 8.41 14.47 17.99
N VAL A 296 8.87 15.70 18.23
CA VAL A 296 8.19 16.95 17.89
C VAL A 296 9.05 17.60 16.83
N GLY A 297 8.60 17.58 15.59
CA GLY A 297 9.24 18.30 14.50
C GLY A 297 9.13 19.82 14.75
N GLY A 298 10.26 20.51 14.88
CA GLY A 298 10.38 21.88 14.44
C GLY A 298 10.87 21.84 12.99
N ASP A 299 10.63 22.87 12.22
CA ASP A 299 10.96 22.96 10.78
C ASP A 299 12.46 22.72 10.45
N ASP A 300 13.35 22.65 11.45
CA ASP A 300 14.80 22.48 11.30
C ASP A 300 15.31 21.02 11.46
N ASP A 301 14.46 20.05 11.82
CA ASP A 301 14.88 18.68 12.19
C ASP A 301 14.21 17.61 11.31
N ASP A 302 14.08 17.88 10.02
CA ASP A 302 13.40 16.98 9.06
C ASP A 302 14.30 15.86 8.50
N GLU A 303 15.54 15.74 8.99
CA GLU A 303 16.45 14.70 8.53
C GLU A 303 16.24 13.37 9.26
N PHE A 304 16.26 12.27 8.50
CA PHE A 304 16.30 10.94 9.07
C PHE A 304 17.69 10.63 9.61
N GLN A 305 17.74 10.15 10.86
CA GLN A 305 18.96 9.70 11.49
C GLN A 305 18.79 8.28 12.06
N PRO A 306 19.88 7.49 12.17
CA PRO A 306 19.80 6.16 12.76
C PRO A 306 19.23 6.20 14.18
N LEU A 307 18.28 5.31 14.48
CA LEU A 307 17.73 5.15 15.81
C LEU A 307 18.74 4.42 16.70
N THR A 308 19.75 5.16 17.20
CA THR A 308 20.75 4.63 18.13
C THR A 308 20.13 4.17 19.43
N SER A 309 20.86 3.37 20.24
CA SER A 309 20.37 2.93 21.55
C SER A 309 20.00 4.10 22.46
N ALA A 310 20.85 5.15 22.52
CA ALA A 310 20.58 6.35 23.31
C ALA A 310 19.31 7.08 22.86
N LEU A 311 19.12 7.21 21.54
CA LEU A 311 17.93 7.85 20.98
C LEU A 311 16.67 7.00 21.21
N ARG A 312 16.80 5.68 21.11
CA ARG A 312 15.72 4.73 21.42
C ARG A 312 15.25 4.86 22.87
N ASP A 313 16.19 4.94 23.82
CA ASP A 313 15.89 5.09 25.26
C ASP A 313 15.15 6.41 25.50
N SER A 314 15.59 7.50 24.87
CA SER A 314 14.92 8.80 24.94
C SER A 314 13.51 8.79 24.35
N VAL A 315 13.31 8.07 23.24
CA VAL A 315 11.99 7.89 22.64
C VAL A 315 11.08 7.06 23.57
N LEU A 316 11.58 5.98 24.16
CA LEU A 316 10.84 5.14 25.13
C LEU A 316 10.44 5.94 26.38
N GLU A 317 11.30 6.86 26.82
CA GLU A 317 10.98 7.76 27.94
C GLU A 317 9.74 8.62 27.63
N GLN A 318 9.60 9.13 26.39
CA GLN A 318 8.41 9.88 25.98
C GLN A 318 7.13 9.05 26.10
N TYR A 319 7.16 7.78 25.68
CA TYR A 319 6.00 6.88 25.85
C TYR A 319 5.69 6.67 27.34
N SER A 320 6.71 6.47 28.17
CA SER A 320 6.56 6.26 29.61
C SER A 320 5.96 7.49 30.30
N LEU A 321 6.40 8.70 29.95
CA LEU A 321 5.90 9.97 30.49
C LEU A 321 4.40 10.16 30.23
N HIS A 322 3.89 9.61 29.13
CA HIS A 322 2.48 9.72 28.74
C HIS A 322 1.66 8.45 29.00
N GLY A 323 2.23 7.44 29.66
CA GLY A 323 1.55 6.18 29.99
C GLY A 323 1.15 5.34 28.78
N ARG A 324 1.85 5.50 27.64
CA ARG A 324 1.59 4.74 26.39
C ARG A 324 2.68 3.70 26.14
N GLN A 325 2.41 2.81 25.20
CA GLN A 325 3.33 1.77 24.76
C GLN A 325 3.73 2.02 23.30
N PRO A 326 5.00 1.76 22.93
CA PRO A 326 5.50 1.98 21.56
C PRO A 326 5.00 0.93 20.54
N THR A 327 4.45 -0.17 21.04
CA THR A 327 3.86 -1.23 20.21
C THR A 327 2.38 -1.27 20.47
N GLY A 328 1.56 -1.32 19.41
CA GLY A 328 0.15 -1.64 19.56
C GLY A 328 0.02 -3.07 20.08
N VAL A 329 -0.62 -3.22 21.23
CA VAL A 329 -1.05 -4.53 21.76
C VAL A 329 -2.35 -4.91 21.09
#